data_c9cddc620503d7278821322e6aeb030d
#
_entry.id   c9cddc620503d7278821322e6aeb030d
#
_cell.length_a   1.000
_cell.length_b   1.000
_cell.length_c   1.000
_cell.angle_alpha   90.00
_cell.angle_beta   90.00
_cell.angle_gamma   90.00
#
_symmetry.space_group_name_H-M   'P 1'
#
loop_
_entity.id
_entity.type
_entity.pdbx_description
1 polymer ?
#
loop_
_entity_poly.entity_id
_entity_poly.type
_entity_poly.pdbx_seq_one_letter_code
_entity_poly.pdbx_strand_id
1 'polypeptide(L)'
;MSKRITIDPITRIEGHLRIDCEIDGGRVKKAWASGQMWRGVEQILIGRDPRDAWAITQRICGVCTTVHAIASVRAVENALQMEIPVNAQYIRNLIILAHAVHDHIVHFYHLSALDWVDVVSALKADPAKTAQLAESLSTWKGNSKHEFAAVKERLSGFVGTGQLGVFANGYWGHPAMKLPPEVNLLAVSHYLQALDIQRKANKIVAILGSKTPHIQNV
;
A
#
# COMPACT_ATOMS: atom_id res chain seq x y z
N MET A 1 -19.62 -10.57 -31.84
CA MET A 1 -18.60 -9.56 -32.19
C MET A 1 -17.64 -9.44 -31.03
N SER A 2 -16.35 -9.59 -31.29
CA SER A 2 -15.36 -9.36 -30.24
C SER A 2 -15.33 -7.87 -29.85
N LYS A 3 -15.24 -7.61 -28.56
CA LYS A 3 -15.13 -6.26 -27.99
C LYS A 3 -13.78 -6.13 -27.29
N ARG A 4 -13.06 -5.04 -27.56
CA ARG A 4 -11.86 -4.69 -26.80
C ARG A 4 -12.24 -3.81 -25.62
N ILE A 5 -11.76 -4.17 -24.43
CA ILE A 5 -11.90 -3.40 -23.19
C ILE A 5 -10.51 -3.08 -22.68
N THR A 6 -10.30 -1.83 -22.30
CA THR A 6 -9.07 -1.37 -21.66
C THR A 6 -9.37 -0.96 -20.22
N ILE A 7 -8.58 -1.46 -19.28
CA ILE A 7 -8.59 -1.06 -17.87
C ILE A 7 -7.25 -0.34 -17.62
N ASP A 8 -7.33 0.97 -17.37
CA ASP A 8 -6.14 1.83 -17.27
C ASP A 8 -6.44 3.03 -16.35
N PRO A 9 -5.82 3.07 -15.18
CA PRO A 9 -4.93 2.07 -14.59
C PRO A 9 -5.68 0.94 -13.86
N ILE A 10 -4.99 -0.17 -13.60
CA ILE A 10 -5.38 -1.10 -12.54
C ILE A 10 -5.16 -0.40 -11.20
N THR A 11 -6.14 -0.45 -10.32
CA THR A 11 -6.11 0.24 -9.02
C THR A 11 -5.68 -0.69 -7.88
N ARG A 12 -5.41 -0.10 -6.71
CA ARG A 12 -4.99 -0.77 -5.47
C ARG A 12 -3.67 -1.52 -5.59
N ILE A 13 -2.81 -1.05 -6.48
CA ILE A 13 -1.42 -1.47 -6.63
C ILE A 13 -0.51 -0.23 -6.66
N GLU A 14 0.77 -0.44 -6.41
CA GLU A 14 1.79 0.56 -6.69
C GLU A 14 2.27 0.43 -8.14
N GLY A 15 2.50 1.60 -8.79
CA GLY A 15 2.84 1.70 -10.19
C GLY A 15 1.63 1.70 -11.13
N HIS A 16 1.89 1.89 -12.40
CA HIS A 16 0.86 2.08 -13.42
C HIS A 16 0.79 0.86 -14.34
N LEU A 17 -0.21 0.01 -14.11
CA LEU A 17 -0.49 -1.16 -14.93
C LEU A 17 -1.75 -0.93 -15.75
N ARG A 18 -1.66 -1.21 -17.04
CA ARG A 18 -2.78 -1.26 -17.98
C ARG A 18 -3.05 -2.70 -18.38
N ILE A 19 -4.31 -3.07 -18.45
CA ILE A 19 -4.78 -4.36 -18.97
C ILE A 19 -5.70 -4.10 -20.15
N ASP A 20 -5.37 -4.67 -21.30
CA ASP A 20 -6.26 -4.75 -22.46
C ASP A 20 -6.84 -6.16 -22.59
N CYS A 21 -8.15 -6.28 -22.81
CA CYS A 21 -8.84 -7.55 -22.99
C CYS A 21 -9.61 -7.57 -24.29
N GLU A 22 -9.54 -8.69 -25.00
CA GLU A 22 -10.45 -9.03 -26.08
C GLU A 22 -11.52 -9.98 -25.55
N ILE A 23 -12.78 -9.55 -25.62
CA ILE A 23 -13.93 -10.30 -25.10
C ILE A 23 -14.81 -10.74 -26.26
N ASP A 24 -15.16 -12.03 -26.27
CA ASP A 24 -16.10 -12.61 -27.23
C ASP A 24 -17.03 -13.59 -26.51
N GLY A 25 -18.34 -13.47 -26.75
CA GLY A 25 -19.34 -14.30 -26.08
C GLY A 25 -19.31 -14.23 -24.56
N GLY A 26 -18.97 -13.05 -23.96
CA GLY A 26 -18.87 -12.86 -22.51
C GLY A 26 -17.62 -13.48 -21.87
N ARG A 27 -16.66 -13.96 -22.65
CA ARG A 27 -15.40 -14.57 -22.16
C ARG A 27 -14.20 -13.81 -22.68
N VAL A 28 -13.18 -13.70 -21.83
CA VAL A 28 -11.88 -13.16 -22.23
C VAL A 28 -11.19 -14.15 -23.15
N LYS A 29 -10.92 -13.76 -24.39
CA LYS A 29 -10.20 -14.54 -25.40
C LYS A 29 -8.70 -14.30 -25.32
N LYS A 30 -8.30 -13.02 -25.17
CA LYS A 30 -6.90 -12.60 -25.02
C LYS A 30 -6.83 -11.48 -24.02
N ALA A 31 -5.70 -11.40 -23.31
CA ALA A 31 -5.40 -10.29 -22.43
C ALA A 31 -3.91 -9.91 -22.57
N TRP A 32 -3.64 -8.62 -22.46
CA TRP A 32 -2.30 -8.04 -22.49
C TRP A 32 -2.12 -7.17 -21.26
N ALA A 33 -0.96 -7.32 -20.58
CA ALA A 33 -0.53 -6.47 -19.49
C ALA A 33 0.58 -5.54 -19.98
N SER A 34 0.49 -4.27 -19.64
CA SER A 34 1.47 -3.25 -20.00
C SER A 34 1.86 -2.42 -18.79
N GLY A 35 3.13 -2.48 -18.38
CA GLY A 35 3.70 -1.55 -17.40
C GLY A 35 3.91 -0.18 -18.05
N GLN A 36 3.20 0.84 -17.55
CA GLN A 36 3.22 2.19 -18.16
C GLN A 36 4.36 3.07 -17.62
N MET A 37 5.01 2.65 -16.52
CA MET A 37 6.10 3.39 -15.89
C MET A 37 7.48 2.77 -16.14
N TRP A 38 7.65 2.12 -17.28
CA TRP A 38 8.94 1.54 -17.65
C TRP A 38 9.99 2.64 -17.85
N ARG A 39 11.16 2.50 -17.22
CA ARG A 39 12.26 3.47 -17.28
C ARG A 39 13.56 2.86 -17.80
N GLY A 40 13.50 1.66 -18.35
CA GLY A 40 14.64 0.98 -18.94
C GLY A 40 15.73 0.59 -17.95
N VAL A 41 15.37 0.21 -16.71
CA VAL A 41 16.34 -0.16 -15.67
C VAL A 41 17.24 -1.30 -16.14
N GLU A 42 16.71 -2.27 -16.85
CA GLU A 42 17.44 -3.38 -17.47
C GLU A 42 18.47 -2.89 -18.51
N GLN A 43 18.19 -1.81 -19.24
CA GLN A 43 19.15 -1.21 -20.17
C GLN A 43 20.22 -0.40 -19.43
N ILE A 44 19.84 0.28 -18.35
CA ILE A 44 20.78 1.03 -17.51
C ILE A 44 21.83 0.14 -16.89
N LEU A 45 21.48 -1.11 -16.60
CA LEU A 45 22.38 -2.09 -15.95
C LEU A 45 23.40 -2.72 -16.91
N ILE A 46 23.18 -2.64 -18.23
CA ILE A 46 24.11 -3.22 -19.20
C ILE A 46 25.50 -2.56 -19.06
N GLY A 47 26.53 -3.40 -18.89
CA GLY A 47 27.93 -2.97 -18.77
C GLY A 47 28.30 -2.37 -17.43
N ARG A 48 27.40 -2.37 -16.43
CA ARG A 48 27.71 -1.93 -15.05
C ARG A 48 28.23 -3.07 -14.20
N ASP A 49 28.95 -2.72 -13.14
CA ASP A 49 29.37 -3.68 -12.13
C ASP A 49 28.12 -4.30 -11.47
N PRO A 50 27.97 -5.62 -11.45
CA PRO A 50 26.81 -6.26 -10.84
C PRO A 50 26.68 -5.95 -9.34
N ARG A 51 27.78 -5.60 -8.65
CA ARG A 51 27.75 -5.20 -7.24
C ARG A 51 27.04 -3.87 -7.01
N ASP A 52 26.91 -3.02 -8.01
CA ASP A 52 26.18 -1.75 -7.94
C ASP A 52 24.70 -1.88 -8.36
N ALA A 53 24.30 -3.02 -8.91
CA ALA A 53 22.95 -3.21 -9.46
C ALA A 53 21.84 -2.96 -8.43
N TRP A 54 22.06 -3.36 -7.17
CA TRP A 54 21.08 -3.16 -6.10
C TRP A 54 20.78 -1.67 -5.83
N ALA A 55 21.79 -0.81 -5.89
CA ALA A 55 21.63 0.61 -5.68
C ALA A 55 20.79 1.29 -6.79
N ILE A 56 20.83 0.73 -8.00
CA ILE A 56 20.04 1.20 -9.15
C ILE A 56 18.64 0.62 -9.09
N THR A 57 18.50 -0.70 -8.92
CA THR A 57 17.20 -1.39 -8.96
C THR A 57 16.27 -0.98 -7.84
N GLN A 58 16.77 -0.66 -6.66
CA GLN A 58 15.91 -0.16 -5.59
C GLN A 58 15.17 1.12 -5.95
N ARG A 59 15.65 1.92 -6.90
CA ARG A 59 14.98 3.13 -7.40
C ARG A 59 13.76 2.83 -8.29
N ILE A 60 13.46 1.58 -8.56
CA ILE A 60 12.23 1.19 -9.25
C ILE A 60 11.01 1.65 -8.44
N CYS A 61 11.04 1.48 -7.12
CA CYS A 61 9.91 1.81 -6.26
C CYS A 61 10.36 2.35 -4.90
N GLY A 62 9.75 3.45 -4.46
CA GLY A 62 9.98 4.02 -3.14
C GLY A 62 9.01 3.50 -2.07
N VAL A 63 7.85 2.99 -2.47
CA VAL A 63 6.87 2.35 -1.57
C VAL A 63 7.36 0.96 -1.19
N CYS A 64 7.70 0.10 -2.17
CA CYS A 64 8.30 -1.21 -1.95
C CYS A 64 9.83 -1.12 -1.80
N THR A 65 10.27 -0.28 -0.93
CA THR A 65 11.62 0.32 -0.87
C THR A 65 12.80 -0.65 -0.75
N THR A 66 12.61 -1.84 -0.20
CA THR A 66 13.70 -2.79 0.08
C THR A 66 13.74 -3.97 -0.89
N VAL A 67 12.58 -4.34 -1.43
CA VAL A 67 12.42 -5.63 -2.15
C VAL A 67 13.24 -5.70 -3.43
N HIS A 68 13.32 -4.61 -4.20
CA HIS A 68 14.14 -4.58 -5.41
C HIS A 68 15.64 -4.66 -5.13
N ALA A 69 16.10 -4.00 -4.05
CA ALA A 69 17.49 -4.10 -3.60
C ALA A 69 17.84 -5.55 -3.23
N ILE A 70 17.03 -6.15 -2.36
CA ILE A 70 17.27 -7.52 -1.88
C ILE A 70 17.16 -8.55 -3.03
N ALA A 71 16.21 -8.38 -3.94
CA ALA A 71 16.10 -9.25 -5.11
C ALA A 71 17.35 -9.17 -6.00
N SER A 72 17.85 -7.95 -6.23
CA SER A 72 19.08 -7.72 -7.01
C SER A 72 20.30 -8.34 -6.34
N VAL A 73 20.48 -8.10 -5.04
CA VAL A 73 21.61 -8.67 -4.28
C VAL A 73 21.58 -10.20 -4.34
N ARG A 74 20.43 -10.82 -4.06
CA ARG A 74 20.28 -12.29 -4.13
C ARG A 74 20.56 -12.86 -5.51
N ALA A 75 20.18 -12.15 -6.57
CA ALA A 75 20.46 -12.57 -7.94
C ALA A 75 21.97 -12.58 -8.23
N VAL A 76 22.69 -11.54 -7.80
CA VAL A 76 24.15 -11.42 -7.96
C VAL A 76 24.89 -12.47 -7.10
N GLU A 77 24.51 -12.60 -5.83
CA GLU A 77 25.09 -13.58 -4.91
C GLU A 77 24.93 -15.02 -5.46
N ASN A 78 23.75 -15.32 -5.99
CA ASN A 78 23.49 -16.62 -6.61
C ASN A 78 24.33 -16.83 -7.87
N ALA A 79 24.46 -15.82 -8.73
CA ALA A 79 25.28 -15.90 -9.93
C ALA A 79 26.78 -16.10 -9.62
N LEU A 80 27.27 -15.48 -8.54
CA LEU A 80 28.65 -15.56 -8.10
C LEU A 80 28.92 -16.72 -7.14
N GLN A 81 27.89 -17.49 -6.76
CA GLN A 81 27.96 -18.60 -5.77
C GLN A 81 28.56 -18.14 -4.44
N MET A 82 28.15 -16.95 -3.97
CA MET A 82 28.67 -16.36 -2.73
C MET A 82 28.05 -17.03 -1.51
N GLU A 83 28.87 -17.35 -0.53
CA GLU A 83 28.40 -17.76 0.79
C GLU A 83 28.13 -16.53 1.65
N ILE A 84 26.90 -16.38 2.12
CA ILE A 84 26.48 -15.20 2.87
C ILE A 84 26.51 -15.51 4.38
N PRO A 85 27.20 -14.68 5.18
CA PRO A 85 27.25 -14.85 6.63
C PRO A 85 25.86 -14.90 7.26
N VAL A 86 25.68 -15.78 8.24
CA VAL A 86 24.37 -16.01 8.89
C VAL A 86 23.78 -14.71 9.47
N ASN A 87 24.59 -13.86 10.09
CA ASN A 87 24.12 -12.60 10.64
C ASN A 87 23.63 -11.63 9.56
N ALA A 88 24.25 -11.61 8.38
CA ALA A 88 23.77 -10.81 7.26
C ALA A 88 22.39 -11.30 6.78
N GLN A 89 22.19 -12.62 6.72
CA GLN A 89 20.88 -13.20 6.39
C GLN A 89 19.80 -12.82 7.41
N TYR A 90 20.09 -12.86 8.70
CA TYR A 90 19.17 -12.42 9.75
C TYR A 90 18.82 -10.94 9.66
N ILE A 91 19.79 -10.07 9.43
CA ILE A 91 19.55 -8.61 9.30
C ILE A 91 18.68 -8.35 8.08
N ARG A 92 18.97 -8.95 6.92
CA ARG A 92 18.13 -8.85 5.71
C ARG A 92 16.71 -9.33 5.96
N ASN A 93 16.54 -10.45 6.63
CA ASN A 93 15.22 -10.98 6.97
C ASN A 93 14.43 -10.03 7.88
N LEU A 94 15.08 -9.44 8.88
CA LEU A 94 14.46 -8.44 9.75
C LEU A 94 14.02 -7.19 8.96
N ILE A 95 14.86 -6.70 8.05
CA ILE A 95 14.52 -5.57 7.16
C ILE A 95 13.29 -5.91 6.30
N ILE A 96 13.28 -7.09 5.66
CA ILE A 96 12.17 -7.53 4.80
C ILE A 96 10.89 -7.71 5.62
N LEU A 97 10.96 -8.33 6.79
CA LEU A 97 9.80 -8.55 7.64
C LEU A 97 9.21 -7.23 8.18
N ALA A 98 10.06 -6.29 8.59
CA ALA A 98 9.62 -4.96 8.99
C ALA A 98 8.95 -4.21 7.83
N HIS A 99 9.50 -4.33 6.62
CA HIS A 99 8.91 -3.78 5.41
C HIS A 99 7.58 -4.48 5.06
N ALA A 100 7.48 -5.80 5.19
CA ALA A 100 6.24 -6.53 4.97
C ALA A 100 5.12 -6.08 5.92
N VAL A 101 5.41 -5.86 7.20
CA VAL A 101 4.45 -5.29 8.15
C VAL A 101 3.97 -3.90 7.69
N HIS A 102 4.90 -3.04 7.28
CA HIS A 102 4.57 -1.74 6.71
C HIS A 102 3.64 -1.88 5.50
N ASP A 103 3.99 -2.73 4.55
CA ASP A 103 3.25 -2.89 3.29
C ASP A 103 1.84 -3.43 3.51
N HIS A 104 1.65 -4.41 4.39
CA HIS A 104 0.32 -4.91 4.72
C HIS A 104 -0.57 -3.82 5.32
N ILE A 105 -0.02 -2.97 6.18
CA ILE A 105 -0.76 -1.85 6.78
C ILE A 105 -1.15 -0.83 5.70
N VAL A 106 -0.20 -0.44 4.85
CA VAL A 106 -0.43 0.51 3.75
C VAL A 106 -1.47 -0.04 2.78
N HIS A 107 -1.31 -1.29 2.36
CA HIS A 107 -2.21 -1.88 1.36
C HIS A 107 -3.63 -2.00 1.90
N PHE A 108 -3.79 -2.50 3.13
CA PHE A 108 -5.11 -2.68 3.72
C PHE A 108 -5.82 -1.34 3.96
N TYR A 109 -5.18 -0.41 4.69
CA TYR A 109 -5.82 0.84 5.10
C TYR A 109 -5.78 1.93 4.04
N HIS A 110 -4.65 2.11 3.34
CA HIS A 110 -4.44 3.27 2.49
C HIS A 110 -4.73 3.00 1.01
N LEU A 111 -4.90 1.73 0.63
CA LEU A 111 -5.31 1.34 -0.71
C LEU A 111 -6.68 0.66 -0.69
N SER A 112 -6.79 -0.58 -0.21
CA SER A 112 -8.01 -1.38 -0.33
C SER A 112 -9.19 -0.82 0.45
N ALA A 113 -8.99 -0.28 1.65
CA ALA A 113 -10.08 0.25 2.47
C ALA A 113 -10.82 1.41 1.80
N LEU A 114 -10.17 2.20 0.95
CA LEU A 114 -10.77 3.34 0.25
C LEU A 114 -11.88 2.93 -0.74
N ASP A 115 -11.95 1.67 -1.15
CA ASP A 115 -13.04 1.16 -1.98
C ASP A 115 -14.34 1.01 -1.19
N TRP A 116 -14.26 0.80 0.13
CA TRP A 116 -15.37 0.47 1.00
C TRP A 116 -15.81 1.62 1.90
N VAL A 117 -14.85 2.49 2.28
CA VAL A 117 -15.06 3.54 3.27
C VAL A 117 -15.59 4.81 2.64
N ASP A 118 -16.74 5.26 3.13
CA ASP A 118 -17.33 6.56 2.82
C ASP A 118 -16.96 7.57 3.90
N VAL A 119 -15.97 8.39 3.60
CA VAL A 119 -15.46 9.41 4.52
C VAL A 119 -16.54 10.45 4.88
N VAL A 120 -17.38 10.83 3.92
CA VAL A 120 -18.47 11.81 4.17
C VAL A 120 -19.58 11.19 5.02
N SER A 121 -19.93 9.93 4.77
CA SER A 121 -20.93 9.22 5.57
C SER A 121 -20.49 9.04 7.03
N ALA A 122 -19.20 8.96 7.32
CA ALA A 122 -18.67 8.90 8.68
C ALA A 122 -19.09 10.09 9.56
N LEU A 123 -19.38 11.25 8.97
CA LEU A 123 -19.91 12.42 9.70
C LEU A 123 -21.30 12.20 10.30
N LYS A 124 -22.07 11.23 9.80
CA LYS A 124 -23.39 10.88 10.33
C LYS A 124 -23.32 9.92 11.52
N ALA A 125 -22.15 9.33 11.79
CA ALA A 125 -21.96 8.34 12.83
C ALA A 125 -22.15 8.93 14.24
N ASP A 126 -22.67 8.10 15.15
CA ASP A 126 -22.64 8.37 16.59
C ASP A 126 -21.33 7.81 17.18
N PRO A 127 -20.46 8.65 17.79
CA PRO A 127 -19.21 8.20 18.38
C PRO A 127 -19.38 7.17 19.49
N ALA A 128 -20.49 7.20 20.26
CA ALA A 128 -20.73 6.21 21.30
C ALA A 128 -21.10 4.84 20.72
N LYS A 129 -21.96 4.81 19.70
CA LYS A 129 -22.32 3.59 18.99
C LYS A 129 -21.10 3.02 18.23
N THR A 130 -20.27 3.90 17.67
CA THR A 130 -19.01 3.48 17.02
C THR A 130 -18.08 2.82 18.02
N ALA A 131 -17.95 3.37 19.24
CA ALA A 131 -17.14 2.78 20.30
C ALA A 131 -17.66 1.40 20.70
N GLN A 132 -18.98 1.27 20.95
CA GLN A 132 -19.60 -0.03 21.28
C GLN A 132 -19.35 -1.08 20.19
N LEU A 133 -19.50 -0.71 18.92
CA LEU A 133 -19.19 -1.59 17.81
C LEU A 133 -17.71 -2.00 17.81
N ALA A 134 -16.82 -1.04 17.96
CA ALA A 134 -15.37 -1.29 17.95
C ALA A 134 -14.92 -2.17 19.11
N GLU A 135 -15.44 -1.95 20.31
CA GLU A 135 -15.19 -2.74 21.50
C GLU A 135 -15.70 -4.19 21.38
N SER A 136 -16.79 -4.42 20.63
CA SER A 136 -17.28 -5.76 20.33
C SER A 136 -16.33 -6.56 19.41
N LEU A 137 -15.46 -5.89 18.67
CA LEU A 137 -14.53 -6.50 17.71
C LEU A 137 -13.11 -6.62 18.26
N SER A 138 -12.69 -5.70 19.14
CA SER A 138 -11.32 -5.61 19.59
C SER A 138 -11.20 -4.84 20.91
N THR A 139 -10.23 -5.25 21.74
CA THR A 139 -9.84 -4.54 22.99
C THR A 139 -8.86 -3.40 22.75
N TRP A 140 -8.71 -2.93 21.52
CA TRP A 140 -7.79 -1.86 21.16
C TRP A 140 -8.15 -0.54 21.86
N LYS A 141 -7.21 0.02 22.59
CA LYS A 141 -7.42 1.25 23.41
C LYS A 141 -7.79 2.50 22.58
N GLY A 142 -7.43 2.52 21.29
CA GLY A 142 -7.82 3.60 20.36
C GLY A 142 -9.28 3.55 19.92
N ASN A 143 -10.09 2.59 20.41
CA ASN A 143 -11.51 2.43 20.08
C ASN A 143 -12.44 3.12 21.08
N SER A 144 -12.03 4.24 21.66
CA SER A 144 -12.85 4.96 22.64
C SER A 144 -13.81 5.96 21.99
N LYS A 145 -14.93 6.24 22.69
CA LYS A 145 -15.87 7.31 22.30
C LYS A 145 -15.17 8.66 22.10
N HIS A 146 -14.20 8.98 22.98
CA HIS A 146 -13.43 10.23 22.89
C HIS A 146 -12.63 10.30 21.61
N GLU A 147 -11.93 9.23 21.25
CA GLU A 147 -11.17 9.16 20.00
C GLU A 147 -12.05 9.32 18.77
N PHE A 148 -13.17 8.61 18.70
CA PHE A 148 -14.10 8.73 17.57
C PHE A 148 -14.75 10.13 17.49
N ALA A 149 -15.01 10.80 18.61
CA ALA A 149 -15.49 12.17 18.60
C ALA A 149 -14.44 13.13 18.04
N ALA A 150 -13.19 13.02 18.47
CA ALA A 150 -12.09 13.83 17.96
C ALA A 150 -11.83 13.59 16.46
N VAL A 151 -11.86 12.34 16.01
CA VAL A 151 -11.74 12.01 14.58
C VAL A 151 -12.89 12.61 13.78
N LYS A 152 -14.13 12.52 14.26
CA LYS A 152 -15.30 13.09 13.59
C LYS A 152 -15.20 14.61 13.46
N GLU A 153 -14.76 15.31 14.50
CA GLU A 153 -14.52 16.76 14.49
C GLU A 153 -13.47 17.15 13.44
N ARG A 154 -12.30 16.47 13.47
CA ARG A 154 -11.24 16.66 12.46
C ARG A 154 -11.75 16.42 11.04
N LEU A 155 -12.54 15.37 10.85
CA LEU A 155 -13.12 15.01 9.57
C LEU A 155 -14.11 16.07 9.06
N SER A 156 -14.92 16.65 9.95
CA SER A 156 -15.84 17.73 9.62
C SER A 156 -15.11 18.95 9.04
N GLY A 157 -13.99 19.34 9.65
CA GLY A 157 -13.14 20.41 9.13
C GLY A 157 -12.58 20.07 7.74
N PHE A 158 -12.11 18.85 7.55
CA PHE A 158 -11.57 18.41 6.26
C PHE A 158 -12.64 18.39 5.16
N VAL A 159 -13.80 17.80 5.41
CA VAL A 159 -14.91 17.74 4.44
C VAL A 159 -15.41 19.13 4.09
N GLY A 160 -15.42 20.05 5.07
CA GLY A 160 -15.79 21.45 4.87
C GLY A 160 -14.91 22.22 3.87
N THR A 161 -13.69 21.74 3.60
CA THR A 161 -12.81 22.35 2.56
C THR A 161 -13.27 22.07 1.13
N GLY A 162 -14.12 21.05 0.92
CA GLY A 162 -14.54 20.59 -0.40
C GLY A 162 -13.46 19.87 -1.22
N GLN A 163 -12.25 19.73 -0.69
CA GLN A 163 -11.11 19.12 -1.40
C GLN A 163 -10.94 17.65 -1.01
N LEU A 164 -11.93 16.80 -1.32
CA LEU A 164 -11.93 15.41 -0.90
C LEU A 164 -10.97 14.52 -1.70
N GLY A 165 -10.69 14.85 -2.97
CA GLY A 165 -9.79 14.04 -3.81
C GLY A 165 -10.21 12.57 -3.83
N VAL A 166 -9.28 11.68 -3.50
CA VAL A 166 -9.47 10.22 -3.44
C VAL A 166 -10.45 9.77 -2.34
N PHE A 167 -10.81 10.65 -1.41
CA PHE A 167 -11.77 10.37 -0.35
C PHE A 167 -13.21 10.71 -0.75
N ALA A 168 -13.44 11.20 -1.98
CA ALA A 168 -14.77 11.35 -2.52
C ALA A 168 -15.41 9.97 -2.68
N ASN A 169 -16.53 9.74 -1.98
CA ASN A 169 -17.22 8.46 -2.02
C ASN A 169 -17.85 8.18 -3.37
N GLY A 170 -18.07 6.92 -3.67
CA GLY A 170 -18.76 6.48 -4.87
C GLY A 170 -17.89 6.45 -6.11
N TYR A 171 -16.59 6.50 -5.98
CA TYR A 171 -15.65 6.39 -7.09
C TYR A 171 -15.96 5.20 -8.02
N TRP A 172 -16.26 4.03 -7.42
CA TRP A 172 -16.63 2.82 -8.16
C TRP A 172 -18.13 2.66 -8.38
N GLY A 173 -18.97 3.30 -7.58
CA GLY A 173 -20.43 3.19 -7.65
C GLY A 173 -20.98 1.78 -7.38
N HIS A 174 -20.18 0.86 -6.85
CA HIS A 174 -20.60 -0.52 -6.62
C HIS A 174 -21.52 -0.63 -5.41
N PRO A 175 -22.70 -1.29 -5.52
CA PRO A 175 -23.68 -1.35 -4.43
C PRO A 175 -23.18 -2.06 -3.17
N ALA A 176 -22.19 -2.96 -3.27
CA ALA A 176 -21.59 -3.62 -2.11
C ALA A 176 -20.61 -2.72 -1.33
N MET A 177 -20.16 -1.61 -1.90
CA MET A 177 -19.24 -0.66 -1.27
C MET A 177 -20.00 0.36 -0.41
N LYS A 178 -20.89 -0.14 0.47
CA LYS A 178 -21.73 0.67 1.36
C LYS A 178 -21.61 0.15 2.79
N LEU A 179 -20.90 0.90 3.62
CA LEU A 179 -20.79 0.64 5.04
C LEU A 179 -21.72 1.57 5.83
N PRO A 180 -22.26 1.13 6.99
CA PRO A 180 -22.94 2.02 7.91
C PRO A 180 -22.04 3.16 8.40
N PRO A 181 -22.61 4.32 8.79
CA PRO A 181 -21.83 5.47 9.25
C PRO A 181 -20.84 5.14 10.37
N GLU A 182 -21.24 4.32 11.34
CA GLU A 182 -20.40 3.91 12.47
C GLU A 182 -19.18 3.09 12.01
N VAL A 183 -19.36 2.19 11.03
CA VAL A 183 -18.26 1.42 10.45
C VAL A 183 -17.35 2.34 9.63
N ASN A 184 -17.91 3.31 8.92
CA ASN A 184 -17.10 4.32 8.20
C ASN A 184 -16.25 5.14 9.17
N LEU A 185 -16.82 5.60 10.30
CA LEU A 185 -16.06 6.37 11.29
C LEU A 185 -14.96 5.53 11.95
N LEU A 186 -15.24 4.26 12.27
CA LEU A 186 -14.25 3.30 12.76
C LEU A 186 -13.11 3.14 11.76
N ALA A 187 -13.44 2.92 10.49
CA ALA A 187 -12.44 2.72 9.45
C ALA A 187 -11.59 3.97 9.19
N VAL A 188 -12.18 5.16 9.21
CA VAL A 188 -11.45 6.43 9.10
C VAL A 188 -10.51 6.64 10.29
N SER A 189 -10.96 6.35 11.51
CA SER A 189 -10.10 6.40 12.69
C SER A 189 -8.89 5.48 12.56
N HIS A 190 -9.11 4.24 12.15
CA HIS A 190 -8.04 3.27 11.93
C HIS A 190 -7.12 3.65 10.77
N TYR A 191 -7.65 4.25 9.70
CA TYR A 191 -6.85 4.81 8.60
C TYR A 191 -5.82 5.83 9.12
N LEU A 192 -6.25 6.75 9.99
CA LEU A 192 -5.38 7.77 10.60
C LEU A 192 -4.34 7.14 11.54
N GLN A 193 -4.74 6.17 12.36
CA GLN A 193 -3.82 5.43 13.24
C GLN A 193 -2.80 4.63 12.42
N ALA A 194 -3.23 4.03 11.31
CA ALA A 194 -2.35 3.27 10.43
C ALA A 194 -1.24 4.13 9.81
N LEU A 195 -1.48 5.42 9.53
CA LEU A 195 -0.43 6.37 9.11
C LEU A 195 0.70 6.49 10.13
N ASP A 196 0.39 6.45 11.42
CA ASP A 196 1.40 6.52 12.48
C ASP A 196 2.12 5.18 12.69
N ILE A 197 1.38 4.08 12.62
CA ILE A 197 1.94 2.74 12.81
C ILE A 197 2.89 2.36 11.66
N GLN A 198 2.53 2.65 10.40
CA GLN A 198 3.41 2.41 9.26
C GLN A 198 4.73 3.18 9.38
N ARG A 199 4.67 4.41 9.89
CA ARG A 199 5.86 5.22 10.16
C ARG A 199 6.78 4.57 11.20
N LYS A 200 6.19 3.94 12.24
CA LYS A 200 6.95 3.19 13.25
C LYS A 200 7.61 1.94 12.66
N ALA A 201 6.91 1.19 11.81
CA ALA A 201 7.47 0.03 11.12
C ALA A 201 8.65 0.43 10.22
N ASN A 202 8.54 1.54 9.50
CA ASN A 202 9.62 2.06 8.67
C ASN A 202 10.87 2.48 9.46
N LYS A 203 10.75 2.86 10.75
CA LYS A 203 11.92 3.13 11.59
C LYS A 203 12.80 1.90 11.78
N ILE A 204 12.21 0.70 11.85
CA ILE A 204 12.99 -0.54 11.95
C ILE A 204 13.84 -0.73 10.69
N VAL A 205 13.24 -0.50 9.51
CA VAL A 205 13.95 -0.53 8.23
C VAL A 205 15.07 0.49 8.20
N ALA A 206 14.84 1.72 8.69
CA ALA A 206 15.85 2.77 8.73
C ALA A 206 17.00 2.45 9.69
N ILE A 207 16.73 1.84 10.85
CA ILE A 207 17.75 1.45 11.84
C ILE A 207 18.66 0.35 11.28
N LEU A 208 18.07 -0.69 10.70
CA LEU A 208 18.82 -1.84 10.19
C LEU A 208 19.42 -1.59 8.81
N GLY A 209 18.73 -0.84 7.97
CA GLY A 209 19.11 -0.52 6.59
C GLY A 209 19.77 0.85 6.44
N SER A 210 20.09 1.55 7.54
CA SER A 210 20.67 2.89 7.62
C SER A 210 19.80 4.02 7.07
N LYS A 211 18.77 3.70 6.28
CA LYS A 211 17.87 4.66 5.65
C LYS A 211 16.58 4.00 5.20
N THR A 212 15.49 4.77 5.13
CA THR A 212 14.25 4.46 4.41
C THR A 212 13.65 5.74 3.82
N PRO A 213 13.08 5.79 2.60
CA PRO A 213 13.15 4.73 1.59
C PRO A 213 14.57 4.56 1.04
N HIS A 214 14.79 3.42 0.39
CA HIS A 214 16.06 3.06 -0.23
C HIS A 214 17.20 2.88 0.77
N ILE A 215 17.30 1.65 1.29
CA ILE A 215 18.34 1.24 2.22
C ILE A 215 19.74 1.46 1.66
N GLN A 216 20.72 1.62 2.56
CA GLN A 216 22.12 1.88 2.19
C GLN A 216 23.04 0.68 2.42
N ASN A 217 22.52 -0.37 3.03
CA ASN A 217 23.24 -1.62 3.29
C ASN A 217 22.30 -2.81 3.08
N VAL A 218 22.80 -3.85 2.42
CA VAL A 218 22.08 -5.11 2.09
C VAL A 218 22.99 -6.32 2.25
#